data_69470134b4bb49ce08f68c86df016f04
#
_entry.id   69470134b4bb49ce08f68c86df016f04
#
_cell.length_a   1.000
_cell.length_b   1.000
_cell.length_c   1.000
_cell.angle_alpha   90.00
_cell.angle_beta   90.00
_cell.angle_gamma   90.00
#
_symmetry.space_group_name_H-M   'P 1'
#
loop_
_entity.id
_entity.type
_entity.pdbx_description
1 polymer ?
#
loop_
_entity_poly.entity_id
_entity_poly.type
_entity_poly.pdbx_seq_one_letter_code
_entity_poly.pdbx_strand_id
1 'polypeptide(L)'
;MRASVSGILALFGLVACLPGLAAESAPDQQVFTTYCAACHQENAAPRGSPNEKAPTRTQLQQFTPEAVLTTLTNGKMQQQGSVLSDAQRRLVSEYVTGKRLSAAPVATAQVANRCSKDVPMQDPARGVSWNGHGNGPAATRFQDAKAGGITAADLPRLKLKWAFGYANVGAARAQPALAGGRLFVASENGEVHALDPKTGCTYWTFKANAGVRTAPSVAPYRAAGGKQAYAVFFGDGRANVYAVDAQTGRQVWTAHTDPHPSAAITGAPIVYDGRLFVGTQGLSEEGRGSTAGYACCTFRGSLTALDTSTGKVLWKTYTVDPSQPRAKNKDGVQMFGPAGGSIWSAPSIDVKRGLVYAATGNAFADPPQKMTNGVVAFDQKTGAVRWYRQITAGDAWAMGCPAKSPDNPACPETLGPDYDFSATPILARSGNRDLIVLPQKSAIAFALDPDRNGELVWQRAFGKGSGLGGQWGGAVDGMNFYTGTNDFLGETQGGMTAISLADGHIVWQMPPQPLLCGEKKQGCGAGQGGAVTAIPGAVLSGSTDGGLRAYAAKDGAILWLFNANREFTTVNGVKANGASMDGPGPIVAGGMLFVNSGYGGLVGRPGNVLLAFGLD
;
A
#
# COMPACT_ATOMS: atom_id res chain seq x y z
N MET A 1 -81.80 46.33 -0.13
CA MET A 1 -82.02 45.52 1.10
C MET A 1 -81.02 44.37 1.09
N ARG A 2 -80.27 44.21 2.15
CA ARG A 2 -79.15 43.28 2.31
C ARG A 2 -79.63 41.84 2.52
N ALA A 3 -78.97 40.86 1.91
CA ALA A 3 -79.01 39.48 2.41
C ALA A 3 -77.69 38.86 2.18
N SER A 4 -77.06 38.50 3.31
CA SER A 4 -75.75 37.78 3.43
C SER A 4 -75.98 36.31 3.13
N VAL A 5 -75.03 35.69 2.39
CA VAL A 5 -74.91 34.23 2.29
C VAL A 5 -73.50 33.86 2.69
N SER A 6 -73.39 33.10 3.79
CA SER A 6 -72.17 32.53 4.31
C SER A 6 -71.80 31.28 3.48
N GLY A 7 -70.59 31.28 2.92
CA GLY A 7 -70.02 30.13 2.25
C GLY A 7 -68.99 29.43 3.14
N ILE A 8 -69.23 28.17 3.37
CA ILE A 8 -68.30 27.25 4.11
C ILE A 8 -67.17 26.80 3.15
N LEU A 9 -65.96 27.21 3.43
CA LEU A 9 -64.76 26.67 2.75
C LEU A 9 -64.35 25.34 3.41
N ALA A 10 -64.45 24.27 2.65
CA ALA A 10 -63.84 22.98 3.02
C ALA A 10 -62.36 22.98 2.62
N LEU A 11 -61.40 22.92 3.60
CA LEU A 11 -59.99 22.71 3.38
C LEU A 11 -59.77 21.22 3.07
N PHE A 12 -59.39 20.90 1.84
CA PHE A 12 -58.79 19.64 1.48
C PHE A 12 -57.28 19.72 1.80
N GLY A 13 -56.84 19.03 2.85
CA GLY A 13 -55.43 18.85 3.15
C GLY A 13 -54.78 17.90 2.14
N LEU A 14 -53.91 18.40 1.28
CA LEU A 14 -52.97 17.59 0.52
C LEU A 14 -51.89 17.06 1.50
N VAL A 15 -51.95 15.78 1.81
CA VAL A 15 -50.83 15.07 2.44
C VAL A 15 -49.81 14.77 1.33
N ALA A 16 -48.78 15.61 1.23
CA ALA A 16 -47.62 15.32 0.41
C ALA A 16 -46.81 14.18 1.09
N CYS A 17 -46.82 12.97 0.52
CA CYS A 17 -45.86 11.93 0.83
C CYS A 17 -44.46 12.41 0.39
N LEU A 18 -43.66 12.85 1.34
CA LEU A 18 -42.21 13.02 1.13
C LEU A 18 -41.60 11.63 0.92
N PRO A 19 -40.76 11.43 -0.10
CA PRO A 19 -40.00 10.19 -0.22
C PRO A 19 -39.09 10.06 1.01
N GLY A 20 -39.21 8.93 1.71
CA GLY A 20 -38.38 8.63 2.88
C GLY A 20 -36.91 8.73 2.51
N LEU A 21 -36.21 9.68 3.14
CA LEU A 21 -34.76 9.70 3.19
C LEU A 21 -34.33 8.36 3.82
N ALA A 22 -33.65 7.52 3.06
CA ALA A 22 -32.98 6.37 3.61
C ALA A 22 -32.03 6.87 4.71
N ALA A 23 -32.25 6.45 5.94
CA ALA A 23 -31.43 6.83 7.07
C ALA A 23 -29.98 6.41 6.77
N GLU A 24 -29.07 7.37 6.71
CA GLU A 24 -27.63 7.09 6.65
C GLU A 24 -27.29 6.19 7.82
N SER A 25 -26.68 5.01 7.54
CA SER A 25 -26.31 4.08 8.58
C SER A 25 -25.28 4.73 9.51
N ALA A 26 -25.47 4.58 10.82
CA ALA A 26 -24.57 5.13 11.82
C ALA A 26 -23.11 4.68 11.57
N PRO A 27 -22.09 5.53 11.86
CA PRO A 27 -20.68 5.25 11.55
C PRO A 27 -20.16 3.92 12.09
N ASP A 28 -20.66 3.47 13.24
CA ASP A 28 -20.35 2.20 13.89
C ASP A 28 -20.91 0.98 13.12
N GLN A 29 -22.15 1.10 12.62
CA GLN A 29 -22.78 0.11 11.76
C GLN A 29 -22.03 0.01 10.43
N GLN A 30 -21.58 1.12 9.87
CA GLN A 30 -20.83 1.15 8.61
C GLN A 30 -19.49 0.42 8.73
N VAL A 31 -18.76 0.59 9.85
CA VAL A 31 -17.51 -0.13 10.12
C VAL A 31 -17.76 -1.64 10.17
N PHE A 32 -18.79 -2.08 10.90
CA PHE A 32 -19.14 -3.50 10.99
C PHE A 32 -19.49 -4.07 9.62
N THR A 33 -20.39 -3.43 8.89
CA THR A 33 -20.84 -3.90 7.58
C THR A 33 -19.68 -4.01 6.60
N THR A 34 -18.74 -3.07 6.68
CA THR A 34 -17.60 -3.00 5.76
C THR A 34 -16.54 -4.07 6.04
N TYR A 35 -16.22 -4.33 7.32
CA TYR A 35 -15.04 -5.10 7.68
C TYR A 35 -15.32 -6.42 8.41
N CYS A 36 -16.54 -6.61 8.91
CA CYS A 36 -16.83 -7.71 9.82
C CYS A 36 -18.00 -8.61 9.37
N ALA A 37 -19.01 -8.03 8.72
CA ALA A 37 -20.26 -8.73 8.39
C ALA A 37 -20.08 -9.94 7.47
N ALA A 38 -19.03 -9.96 6.65
CA ALA A 38 -18.74 -11.10 5.76
C ALA A 38 -18.49 -12.41 6.53
N CYS A 39 -17.92 -12.32 7.74
CA CYS A 39 -17.64 -13.47 8.59
C CYS A 39 -18.60 -13.59 9.77
N HIS A 40 -19.08 -12.46 10.31
CA HIS A 40 -19.95 -12.40 11.49
C HIS A 40 -21.40 -12.12 11.08
N GLN A 41 -22.06 -13.10 10.50
CA GLN A 41 -23.44 -13.03 10.03
C GLN A 41 -24.46 -13.22 11.18
N GLU A 42 -25.75 -12.95 10.92
CA GLU A 42 -26.83 -13.17 11.89
C GLU A 42 -26.98 -14.67 12.20
N ASN A 43 -26.83 -15.53 11.21
CA ASN A 43 -26.90 -16.98 11.32
C ASN A 43 -25.51 -17.62 11.32
N ALA A 44 -25.37 -18.77 11.96
CA ALA A 44 -24.14 -19.55 11.92
C ALA A 44 -23.80 -19.94 10.47
N ALA A 45 -22.50 -19.82 10.11
CA ALA A 45 -22.04 -20.25 8.82
C ALA A 45 -22.18 -21.77 8.63
N PRO A 46 -22.38 -22.27 7.40
CA PRO A 46 -22.49 -23.71 7.14
C PRO A 46 -21.26 -24.50 7.61
N ARG A 47 -21.47 -25.72 8.03
CA ARG A 47 -20.37 -26.64 8.40
C ARG A 47 -19.42 -26.82 7.21
N GLY A 48 -18.12 -26.79 7.49
CA GLY A 48 -17.07 -26.89 6.47
C GLY A 48 -16.74 -25.59 5.73
N SER A 49 -17.45 -24.49 6.02
CA SER A 49 -17.12 -23.18 5.46
C SER A 49 -15.92 -22.54 6.20
N PRO A 50 -15.14 -21.66 5.53
CA PRO A 50 -14.05 -20.94 6.18
C PRO A 50 -14.44 -20.14 7.43
N ASN A 51 -15.72 -19.77 7.52
CA ASN A 51 -16.28 -18.95 8.59
C ASN A 51 -17.07 -19.77 9.64
N GLU A 52 -17.07 -21.10 9.58
CA GLU A 52 -17.82 -21.98 10.51
C GLU A 52 -17.59 -21.66 11.98
N LYS A 53 -16.38 -21.25 12.33
CA LYS A 53 -15.98 -20.91 13.71
C LYS A 53 -16.15 -19.44 14.08
N ALA A 54 -16.61 -18.60 13.15
CA ALA A 54 -16.84 -17.20 13.42
C ALA A 54 -18.11 -17.03 14.28
N PRO A 55 -18.06 -16.30 15.41
CA PRO A 55 -19.25 -16.01 16.21
C PRO A 55 -20.30 -15.27 15.38
N THR A 56 -21.55 -15.65 15.53
CA THR A 56 -22.68 -14.90 14.94
C THR A 56 -22.79 -13.51 15.58
N ARG A 57 -23.57 -12.63 14.96
CA ARG A 57 -23.89 -11.31 15.51
C ARG A 57 -24.47 -11.42 16.93
N THR A 58 -25.41 -12.32 17.14
CA THR A 58 -26.02 -12.57 18.45
C THR A 58 -25.02 -13.09 19.48
N GLN A 59 -24.08 -13.94 19.08
CA GLN A 59 -23.02 -14.42 19.98
C GLN A 59 -22.02 -13.30 20.34
N LEU A 60 -21.73 -12.36 19.42
CA LEU A 60 -20.87 -11.20 19.71
C LEU A 60 -21.45 -10.30 20.80
N GLN A 61 -22.77 -10.19 20.92
CA GLN A 61 -23.44 -9.41 21.98
C GLN A 61 -23.19 -9.95 23.40
N GLN A 62 -22.78 -11.19 23.53
CA GLN A 62 -22.48 -11.82 24.84
C GLN A 62 -21.12 -11.37 25.39
N PHE A 63 -20.23 -10.82 24.55
CA PHE A 63 -18.93 -10.32 24.99
C PHE A 63 -19.02 -8.92 25.61
N THR A 64 -17.95 -8.52 26.30
CA THR A 64 -17.76 -7.13 26.67
C THR A 64 -17.08 -6.36 25.52
N PRO A 65 -17.32 -5.06 25.37
CA PRO A 65 -16.65 -4.29 24.32
C PRO A 65 -15.12 -4.24 24.51
N GLU A 66 -14.62 -4.34 25.75
CA GLU A 66 -13.20 -4.45 26.05
C GLU A 66 -12.61 -5.77 25.54
N ALA A 67 -13.32 -6.89 25.68
CA ALA A 67 -12.89 -8.18 25.16
C ALA A 67 -12.84 -8.19 23.63
N VAL A 68 -13.84 -7.61 22.96
CA VAL A 68 -13.84 -7.44 21.50
C VAL A 68 -12.70 -6.53 21.06
N LEU A 69 -12.50 -5.37 21.73
CA LEU A 69 -11.41 -4.45 21.44
C LEU A 69 -10.05 -5.15 21.60
N THR A 70 -9.84 -5.90 22.66
CA THR A 70 -8.61 -6.68 22.89
C THR A 70 -8.41 -7.70 21.77
N THR A 71 -9.47 -8.39 21.34
CA THR A 71 -9.41 -9.37 20.26
C THR A 71 -9.00 -8.74 18.92
N LEU A 72 -9.46 -7.51 18.65
CA LEU A 72 -9.10 -6.74 17.46
C LEU A 72 -7.69 -6.11 17.53
N THR A 73 -7.17 -5.86 18.74
CA THR A 73 -5.85 -5.22 18.93
C THR A 73 -4.72 -6.23 19.10
N ASN A 74 -4.92 -7.26 19.93
CA ASN A 74 -3.88 -8.20 20.34
C ASN A 74 -4.33 -9.67 20.27
N GLY A 75 -5.54 -9.96 19.80
CA GLY A 75 -6.14 -11.29 19.81
C GLY A 75 -6.29 -11.91 18.43
N LYS A 76 -7.18 -12.91 18.36
CA LYS A 76 -7.42 -13.73 17.14
C LYS A 76 -7.87 -12.92 15.92
N MET A 77 -8.45 -11.72 16.11
CA MET A 77 -8.90 -10.80 15.06
C MET A 77 -7.93 -9.63 14.84
N GLN A 78 -6.71 -9.71 15.36
CA GLN A 78 -5.70 -8.64 15.22
C GLN A 78 -5.43 -8.29 13.77
N GLN A 79 -5.39 -9.28 12.88
CA GLN A 79 -5.18 -9.06 11.45
C GLN A 79 -6.32 -8.23 10.83
N GLN A 80 -7.58 -8.56 11.13
CA GLN A 80 -8.75 -7.82 10.66
C GLN A 80 -8.87 -6.46 11.36
N GLY A 81 -8.50 -6.40 12.63
CA GLY A 81 -8.45 -5.16 13.41
C GLY A 81 -7.36 -4.19 12.97
N SER A 82 -6.27 -4.67 12.35
CA SER A 82 -5.12 -3.82 11.95
C SER A 82 -5.45 -2.83 10.84
N VAL A 83 -6.47 -3.10 10.03
CA VAL A 83 -6.96 -2.18 8.99
C VAL A 83 -7.88 -1.08 9.53
N LEU A 84 -8.25 -1.16 10.82
CA LEU A 84 -9.12 -0.21 11.51
C LEU A 84 -8.28 0.78 12.33
N SER A 85 -8.69 2.04 12.38
CA SER A 85 -8.17 2.99 13.36
C SER A 85 -8.61 2.61 14.78
N ASP A 86 -7.94 3.14 15.82
CA ASP A 86 -8.35 2.89 17.22
C ASP A 86 -9.79 3.34 17.48
N ALA A 87 -10.19 4.47 16.92
CA ALA A 87 -11.56 4.96 17.02
C ALA A 87 -12.57 3.96 16.40
N GLN A 88 -12.24 3.37 15.26
CA GLN A 88 -13.08 2.38 14.59
C GLN A 88 -13.12 1.06 15.33
N ARG A 89 -11.98 0.58 15.88
CA ARG A 89 -11.96 -0.60 16.72
C ARG A 89 -12.86 -0.41 17.94
N ARG A 90 -12.84 0.77 18.56
CA ARG A 90 -13.73 1.12 19.67
C ARG A 90 -15.19 1.15 19.24
N LEU A 91 -15.50 1.88 18.16
CA LEU A 91 -16.87 1.98 17.62
C LEU A 91 -17.46 0.61 17.27
N VAL A 92 -16.72 -0.23 16.55
CA VAL A 92 -17.20 -1.57 16.19
C VAL A 92 -17.33 -2.49 17.41
N SER A 93 -16.45 -2.35 18.40
CA SER A 93 -16.54 -3.13 19.65
C SER A 93 -17.80 -2.78 20.44
N GLU A 94 -18.16 -1.51 20.51
CA GLU A 94 -19.41 -1.03 21.12
C GLU A 94 -20.62 -1.49 20.29
N TYR A 95 -20.56 -1.35 18.98
CA TYR A 95 -21.63 -1.72 18.08
C TYR A 95 -21.99 -3.20 18.12
N VAL A 96 -20.99 -4.11 18.04
CA VAL A 96 -21.26 -5.55 18.01
C VAL A 96 -21.72 -6.10 19.36
N THR A 97 -21.37 -5.44 20.46
CA THR A 97 -21.77 -5.85 21.81
C THR A 97 -23.04 -5.15 22.29
N GLY A 98 -23.42 -4.04 21.66
CA GLY A 98 -24.51 -3.18 22.13
C GLY A 98 -24.24 -2.49 23.47
N LYS A 99 -22.98 -2.47 23.92
CA LYS A 99 -22.54 -1.93 25.21
C LYS A 99 -21.49 -0.85 24.97
N ARG A 100 -21.37 0.13 25.89
CA ARG A 100 -20.31 1.15 25.83
C ARG A 100 -19.03 0.63 26.45
N LEU A 101 -17.90 1.00 25.86
CA LEU A 101 -16.60 0.84 26.50
C LEU A 101 -16.57 1.70 27.76
N SER A 102 -16.07 1.16 28.85
CA SER A 102 -15.76 1.96 30.04
C SER A 102 -14.86 3.11 29.61
N ALA A 103 -15.12 4.30 30.13
CA ALA A 103 -14.30 5.48 29.89
C ALA A 103 -12.92 5.25 30.54
N ALA A 104 -12.04 4.52 29.84
CA ALA A 104 -10.64 4.56 30.18
C ALA A 104 -10.16 5.99 29.91
N PRO A 105 -9.40 6.62 30.80
CA PRO A 105 -8.75 7.88 30.48
C PRO A 105 -8.00 7.66 29.17
N VAL A 106 -8.19 8.55 28.20
CA VAL A 106 -7.32 8.67 27.04
C VAL A 106 -5.97 9.04 27.65
N ALA A 107 -5.20 8.03 28.03
CA ALA A 107 -3.79 8.22 28.27
C ALA A 107 -3.28 8.73 26.93
N THR A 108 -2.98 10.01 26.85
CA THR A 108 -1.99 10.52 25.92
C THR A 108 -0.81 9.59 26.14
N ALA A 109 -0.62 8.63 25.25
CA ALA A 109 0.45 7.68 25.36
C ALA A 109 1.71 8.55 25.49
N GLN A 110 2.29 8.57 26.68
CA GLN A 110 3.60 9.19 26.85
C GLN A 110 4.44 8.46 25.82
N VAL A 111 4.95 9.20 24.84
CA VAL A 111 5.79 8.65 23.78
C VAL A 111 6.98 8.04 24.50
N ALA A 112 6.91 6.74 24.76
CA ALA A 112 8.02 6.01 25.32
C ALA A 112 9.21 6.24 24.38
N ASN A 113 10.37 6.63 24.91
CA ASN A 113 11.56 6.93 24.11
C ASN A 113 11.51 8.27 23.33
N ARG A 114 10.97 9.34 23.95
CA ARG A 114 11.09 10.68 23.39
C ARG A 114 12.56 11.13 23.38
N CYS A 115 12.99 11.76 22.27
CA CYS A 115 14.32 12.35 22.20
C CYS A 115 14.49 13.42 23.30
N SER A 116 15.62 13.37 24.01
CA SER A 116 15.92 14.31 25.11
C SER A 116 16.14 15.74 24.64
N LYS A 117 16.50 15.92 23.36
CA LYS A 117 16.70 17.21 22.71
C LYS A 117 15.87 17.27 21.43
N ASP A 118 15.16 18.37 21.23
CA ASP A 118 14.53 18.67 19.94
C ASP A 118 15.58 19.34 19.03
N VAL A 119 16.21 18.54 18.18
CA VAL A 119 17.20 19.04 17.22
C VAL A 119 16.46 19.59 16.01
N PRO A 120 16.79 20.82 15.55
CA PRO A 120 16.24 21.35 14.32
C PRO A 120 16.54 20.43 13.15
N MET A 121 15.53 20.21 12.31
CA MET A 121 15.68 19.45 11.08
C MET A 121 16.65 20.14 10.13
N GLN A 122 17.57 19.38 9.55
CA GLN A 122 18.46 19.88 8.50
C GLN A 122 17.65 20.15 7.21
N ASP A 123 18.22 20.95 6.29
CA ASP A 123 17.60 21.15 4.99
C ASP A 123 17.56 19.84 4.19
N PRO A 124 16.37 19.25 3.94
CA PRO A 124 16.27 18.00 3.19
C PRO A 124 16.82 18.06 1.76
N ALA A 125 16.90 19.25 1.18
CA ALA A 125 17.44 19.44 -0.16
C ALA A 125 18.98 19.33 -0.22
N ARG A 126 19.66 19.41 0.92
CA ARG A 126 21.15 19.46 0.99
C ARG A 126 21.76 18.29 1.73
N GLY A 127 20.97 17.53 2.46
CA GLY A 127 21.42 16.43 3.30
C GLY A 127 21.36 15.07 2.62
N VAL A 128 21.88 14.09 3.34
CA VAL A 128 21.69 12.68 2.97
C VAL A 128 20.22 12.31 3.07
N SER A 129 19.70 11.64 2.07
CA SER A 129 18.30 11.24 2.06
C SER A 129 18.09 9.91 1.34
N TRP A 130 17.02 9.22 1.73
CA TRP A 130 16.24 8.30 0.92
C TRP A 130 14.80 8.78 1.00
N ASN A 131 14.32 9.43 -0.04
CA ASN A 131 13.03 10.12 -0.02
C ASN A 131 11.98 9.40 -0.87
N GLY A 132 10.87 9.03 -0.22
CA GLY A 132 9.79 8.27 -0.86
C GLY A 132 10.16 6.82 -1.19
N HIS A 133 9.31 6.15 -1.97
CA HIS A 133 9.49 4.74 -2.32
C HIS A 133 10.74 4.49 -3.16
N GLY A 134 10.93 5.27 -4.20
CA GLY A 134 11.91 5.02 -5.26
C GLY A 134 13.24 5.73 -5.12
N ASN A 135 13.46 6.53 -4.06
CA ASN A 135 14.62 7.39 -3.87
C ASN A 135 14.81 8.41 -5.02
N GLY A 136 13.79 9.23 -5.21
CA GLY A 136 13.79 10.31 -6.22
C GLY A 136 12.80 10.10 -7.36
N PRO A 137 12.72 11.06 -8.31
CA PRO A 137 11.71 11.09 -9.37
C PRO A 137 11.72 9.87 -10.29
N ALA A 138 12.90 9.40 -10.68
CA ALA A 138 13.07 8.26 -11.58
C ALA A 138 12.78 6.89 -10.92
N ALA A 139 12.60 6.86 -9.61
CA ALA A 139 12.27 5.68 -8.82
C ALA A 139 13.26 4.50 -8.96
N THR A 140 14.55 4.80 -9.14
CA THR A 140 15.61 3.80 -9.41
C THR A 140 15.87 2.82 -8.28
N ARG A 141 15.49 3.18 -7.05
CA ARG A 141 15.82 2.43 -5.83
C ARG A 141 17.32 2.12 -5.68
N PHE A 142 18.12 3.00 -6.24
CA PHE A 142 19.58 3.00 -6.11
C PHE A 142 20.03 4.10 -5.16
N GLN A 143 21.02 3.78 -4.32
CA GLN A 143 21.69 4.76 -3.48
C GLN A 143 23.18 4.77 -3.78
N ASP A 144 23.73 5.93 -4.08
CA ASP A 144 25.17 6.08 -4.34
C ASP A 144 26.01 5.93 -3.05
N ALA A 145 27.32 5.70 -3.22
CA ALA A 145 28.23 5.47 -2.10
C ALA A 145 28.32 6.66 -1.14
N LYS A 146 28.22 7.90 -1.64
CA LYS A 146 28.35 9.11 -0.83
C LYS A 146 27.13 9.31 0.06
N ALA A 147 25.94 9.17 -0.50
CA ALA A 147 24.70 9.33 0.24
C ALA A 147 24.36 8.06 1.06
N GLY A 148 24.70 6.88 0.56
CA GLY A 148 24.49 5.61 1.26
C GLY A 148 25.38 5.44 2.46
N GLY A 149 26.67 5.72 2.29
CA GLY A 149 27.69 5.47 3.30
C GLY A 149 27.96 3.97 3.55
N ILE A 150 27.38 3.10 2.72
CA ILE A 150 27.49 1.64 2.75
C ILE A 150 27.66 1.14 1.32
N THR A 151 28.63 0.27 1.09
CA THR A 151 28.89 -0.43 -0.17
C THR A 151 28.90 -1.93 0.05
N ALA A 152 29.08 -2.72 -1.01
CA ALA A 152 29.22 -4.17 -0.91
C ALA A 152 30.32 -4.61 0.07
N ALA A 153 31.45 -3.89 0.13
CA ALA A 153 32.58 -4.19 1.02
C ALA A 153 32.23 -4.00 2.51
N ASP A 154 31.24 -3.19 2.82
CA ASP A 154 30.84 -2.88 4.20
C ASP A 154 29.84 -3.88 4.77
N LEU A 155 29.11 -4.61 3.91
CA LEU A 155 28.00 -5.49 4.31
C LEU A 155 28.37 -6.53 5.38
N PRO A 156 29.51 -7.22 5.33
CA PRO A 156 29.90 -8.18 6.36
C PRO A 156 30.07 -7.58 7.77
N ARG A 157 30.27 -6.27 7.85
CA ARG A 157 30.44 -5.52 9.12
C ARG A 157 29.16 -4.92 9.67
N LEU A 158 28.02 -5.04 8.94
CA LEU A 158 26.74 -4.50 9.39
C LEU A 158 26.27 -5.18 10.67
N LYS A 159 25.95 -4.38 11.67
CA LYS A 159 25.36 -4.82 12.94
C LYS A 159 24.02 -4.14 13.20
N LEU A 160 23.09 -4.89 13.82
CA LEU A 160 21.86 -4.30 14.34
C LEU A 160 22.21 -3.29 15.44
N LYS A 161 21.84 -2.03 15.25
CA LYS A 161 22.08 -0.95 16.20
C LYS A 161 20.90 -0.76 17.14
N TRP A 162 19.70 -0.78 16.61
CA TRP A 162 18.46 -0.66 17.38
C TRP A 162 17.26 -1.26 16.62
N ALA A 163 16.20 -1.52 17.36
CA ALA A 163 14.91 -1.93 16.85
C ALA A 163 13.80 -1.04 17.43
N PHE A 164 12.77 -0.73 16.65
CA PHE A 164 11.60 0.04 17.07
C PHE A 164 10.34 -0.81 16.84
N GLY A 165 9.48 -0.93 17.86
CA GLY A 165 8.27 -1.71 17.80
C GLY A 165 7.05 -0.86 17.38
N TYR A 166 6.27 -1.37 16.43
CA TYR A 166 4.96 -0.78 16.09
C TYR A 166 3.89 -1.40 17.00
N ALA A 167 3.17 -0.56 17.73
CA ALA A 167 2.15 -1.04 18.66
C ALA A 167 0.89 -1.53 17.93
N ASN A 168 0.34 -2.67 18.40
CA ASN A 168 -0.97 -3.16 17.97
C ASN A 168 -1.13 -3.41 16.45
N VAL A 169 -0.09 -3.88 15.79
CA VAL A 169 -0.12 -4.27 14.37
C VAL A 169 0.50 -5.65 14.16
N GLY A 170 0.06 -6.34 13.13
CA GLY A 170 0.62 -7.62 12.67
C GLY A 170 1.42 -7.48 11.36
N ALA A 171 1.59 -6.25 10.87
CA ALA A 171 2.36 -6.00 9.67
C ALA A 171 3.03 -4.62 9.70
N ALA A 172 4.27 -4.56 9.25
CA ALA A 172 5.10 -3.36 9.14
C ALA A 172 5.36 -3.08 7.66
N ARG A 173 4.34 -2.59 6.94
CA ARG A 173 4.35 -2.49 5.47
C ARG A 173 4.81 -1.15 4.91
N ALA A 174 4.88 -0.09 5.73
CA ALA A 174 5.28 1.22 5.27
C ALA A 174 6.80 1.34 5.19
N GLN A 175 7.35 1.50 3.99
CA GLN A 175 8.80 1.74 3.84
C GLN A 175 9.21 3.01 4.58
N PRO A 176 10.32 3.01 5.33
CA PRO A 176 10.88 4.21 5.93
C PRO A 176 11.31 5.25 4.86
N ALA A 177 11.41 6.52 5.27
CA ALA A 177 12.06 7.57 4.50
C ALA A 177 13.00 8.36 5.41
N LEU A 178 14.19 8.69 4.92
CA LEU A 178 15.17 9.50 5.63
C LEU A 178 15.36 10.83 4.91
N ALA A 179 15.14 11.93 5.60
CA ALA A 179 15.35 13.27 5.04
C ALA A 179 15.58 14.29 6.16
N GLY A 180 16.46 15.24 5.92
CA GLY A 180 16.75 16.32 6.87
C GLY A 180 17.24 15.86 8.24
N GLY A 181 17.92 14.71 8.30
CA GLY A 181 18.41 14.12 9.54
C GLY A 181 17.35 13.42 10.38
N ARG A 182 16.15 13.15 9.83
CA ARG A 182 15.07 12.41 10.51
C ARG A 182 14.64 11.20 9.70
N LEU A 183 14.31 10.13 10.41
CA LEU A 183 13.73 8.92 9.85
C LEU A 183 12.21 8.97 10.06
N PHE A 184 11.47 9.02 8.97
CA PHE A 184 10.01 9.01 8.99
C PHE A 184 9.51 7.59 8.75
N VAL A 185 8.68 7.08 9.65
CA VAL A 185 8.13 5.73 9.59
C VAL A 185 6.63 5.78 9.85
N ALA A 186 5.90 4.87 9.22
CA ALA A 186 4.46 4.80 9.36
C ALA A 186 4.00 3.37 9.68
N SER A 187 2.80 3.25 10.21
CA SER A 187 2.26 1.99 10.72
C SER A 187 0.80 1.78 10.29
N GLU A 188 0.40 0.53 10.21
CA GLU A 188 -0.97 0.15 9.88
C GLU A 188 -2.00 0.46 10.98
N ASN A 189 -1.56 0.86 12.17
CA ASN A 189 -2.46 1.47 13.15
C ASN A 189 -2.74 2.96 12.89
N GLY A 190 -2.13 3.57 11.86
CA GLY A 190 -2.26 4.98 11.50
C GLY A 190 -1.24 5.91 12.18
N GLU A 191 -0.31 5.40 12.96
CA GLU A 191 0.75 6.22 13.55
C GLU A 191 1.87 6.47 12.53
N VAL A 192 2.30 7.74 12.47
CA VAL A 192 3.47 8.20 11.70
C VAL A 192 4.41 8.86 12.69
N HIS A 193 5.66 8.43 12.68
CA HIS A 193 6.67 8.90 13.63
C HIS A 193 7.83 9.57 12.90
N ALA A 194 8.41 10.60 13.50
CA ALA A 194 9.74 11.08 13.16
C ALA A 194 10.72 10.59 14.22
N LEU A 195 11.70 9.82 13.79
CA LEU A 195 12.71 9.23 14.66
C LEU A 195 14.08 9.83 14.38
N ASP A 196 14.95 9.82 15.40
CA ASP A 196 16.37 9.97 15.19
C ASP A 196 16.95 8.72 14.53
N PRO A 197 17.62 8.82 13.38
CA PRO A 197 18.08 7.64 12.64
C PRO A 197 19.18 6.85 13.37
N LYS A 198 19.93 7.47 14.29
CA LYS A 198 21.04 6.82 15.01
C LYS A 198 20.59 6.10 16.26
N THR A 199 19.58 6.63 16.96
CA THR A 199 19.14 6.13 18.28
C THR A 199 17.75 5.52 18.27
N GLY A 200 16.92 5.83 17.26
CA GLY A 200 15.52 5.43 17.19
C GLY A 200 14.62 6.17 18.17
N CYS A 201 15.11 7.21 18.88
CA CYS A 201 14.24 8.03 19.73
C CYS A 201 13.23 8.81 18.88
N THR A 202 12.08 9.14 19.45
CA THR A 202 10.96 9.77 18.75
C THR A 202 10.93 11.28 19.00
N TYR A 203 10.99 12.07 17.93
CA TYR A 203 10.76 13.51 17.96
C TYR A 203 9.28 13.84 18.10
N TRP A 204 8.46 13.23 17.27
CA TRP A 204 7.00 13.39 17.28
C TRP A 204 6.28 12.17 16.70
N THR A 205 5.00 12.07 17.05
CA THR A 205 4.05 11.09 16.51
C THR A 205 2.81 11.81 16.02
N PHE A 206 2.36 11.46 14.83
CA PHE A 206 1.09 11.91 14.24
C PHE A 206 0.15 10.71 14.11
N LYS A 207 -1.18 10.93 14.27
CA LYS A 207 -2.21 9.90 14.11
C LYS A 207 -3.08 10.20 12.91
N ALA A 208 -3.02 9.35 11.89
CA ALA A 208 -3.90 9.36 10.72
C ALA A 208 -5.27 8.70 11.04
N ASN A 209 -6.26 8.94 10.19
CA ASN A 209 -7.62 8.41 10.36
C ASN A 209 -7.74 6.91 10.05
N ALA A 210 -6.77 6.34 9.32
CA ALA A 210 -6.70 4.92 9.01
C ALA A 210 -5.23 4.47 8.92
N GLY A 211 -5.02 3.16 8.75
CA GLY A 211 -3.69 2.58 8.62
C GLY A 211 -2.90 3.19 7.47
N VAL A 212 -1.61 3.43 7.69
CA VAL A 212 -0.69 3.98 6.70
C VAL A 212 0.30 2.90 6.30
N ARG A 213 0.31 2.52 5.00
CA ARG A 213 1.28 1.56 4.45
C ARG A 213 2.15 2.16 3.33
N THR A 214 1.96 3.45 3.05
CA THR A 214 2.77 4.16 2.05
C THR A 214 4.12 4.57 2.61
N ALA A 215 5.17 4.58 1.79
CA ALA A 215 6.40 5.27 2.13
C ALA A 215 6.12 6.77 2.26
N PRO A 216 6.57 7.45 3.33
CA PRO A 216 6.48 8.90 3.42
C PRO A 216 7.37 9.58 2.37
N SER A 217 6.91 10.71 1.84
CA SER A 217 7.72 11.61 0.99
C SER A 217 7.87 12.96 1.66
N VAL A 218 9.07 13.51 1.65
CA VAL A 218 9.36 14.80 2.27
C VAL A 218 9.63 15.84 1.18
N ALA A 219 8.90 16.95 1.21
CA ALA A 219 9.06 18.00 0.22
C ALA A 219 8.72 19.38 0.78
N PRO A 220 9.16 20.46 0.11
CA PRO A 220 8.83 21.80 0.54
C PRO A 220 7.35 22.12 0.36
N TYR A 221 6.82 22.92 1.25
CA TYR A 221 5.51 23.55 1.16
C TYR A 221 5.60 25.02 1.60
N ARG A 222 4.63 25.84 1.23
CA ARG A 222 4.51 27.22 1.71
C ARG A 222 3.65 27.27 2.96
N ALA A 223 4.27 27.55 4.09
CA ALA A 223 3.57 27.75 5.36
C ALA A 223 2.88 29.13 5.40
N ALA A 224 2.08 29.36 6.44
CA ALA A 224 1.46 30.66 6.69
C ALA A 224 2.51 31.79 6.68
N GLY A 225 2.18 32.92 6.05
CA GLY A 225 3.13 34.01 5.82
C GLY A 225 4.10 33.79 4.66
N GLY A 226 3.93 32.74 3.84
CA GLY A 226 4.72 32.47 2.64
C GLY A 226 6.11 31.87 2.90
N LYS A 227 6.45 31.56 4.15
CA LYS A 227 7.73 30.95 4.52
C LYS A 227 7.80 29.52 3.97
N GLN A 228 8.93 29.15 3.38
CA GLN A 228 9.18 27.76 3.00
C GLN A 228 9.45 26.92 4.24
N ALA A 229 8.76 25.79 4.33
CA ALA A 229 8.95 24.73 5.31
C ALA A 229 8.89 23.37 4.61
N TYR A 230 9.10 22.28 5.33
CA TYR A 230 9.04 20.93 4.79
C TYR A 230 7.90 20.15 5.43
N ALA A 231 7.17 19.40 4.61
CA ALA A 231 6.13 18.50 5.09
C ALA A 231 6.44 17.05 4.73
N VAL A 232 5.92 16.15 5.53
CA VAL A 232 5.86 14.71 5.28
C VAL A 232 4.52 14.41 4.67
N PHE A 233 4.52 13.84 3.47
CA PHE A 233 3.32 13.47 2.73
C PHE A 233 3.15 11.96 2.72
N PHE A 234 1.94 11.48 2.99
CA PHE A 234 1.59 10.06 2.97
C PHE A 234 0.08 9.88 2.73
N GLY A 235 -0.31 8.66 2.35
CA GLY A 235 -1.71 8.30 2.17
C GLY A 235 -2.14 7.21 3.13
N ASP A 236 -3.44 7.12 3.41
CA ASP A 236 -4.01 6.10 4.29
C ASP A 236 -4.96 5.13 3.58
N GLY A 237 -5.39 4.09 4.30
CA GLY A 237 -6.31 3.05 3.84
C GLY A 237 -7.75 3.52 3.57
N ARG A 238 -8.04 4.82 3.63
CA ARG A 238 -9.34 5.46 3.32
C ARG A 238 -9.22 6.58 2.29
N ALA A 239 -8.23 6.50 1.42
CA ALA A 239 -7.99 7.48 0.38
C ALA A 239 -7.80 8.93 0.89
N ASN A 240 -7.36 9.12 2.15
CA ASN A 240 -6.91 10.41 2.61
C ASN A 240 -5.41 10.59 2.35
N VAL A 241 -5.03 11.78 1.93
CA VAL A 241 -3.65 12.25 1.82
C VAL A 241 -3.42 13.30 2.89
N TYR A 242 -2.26 13.22 3.51
CA TYR A 242 -1.86 14.13 4.59
C TYR A 242 -0.60 14.88 4.21
N ALA A 243 -0.53 16.14 4.64
CA ALA A 243 0.71 16.87 4.81
C ALA A 243 0.87 17.18 6.29
N VAL A 244 1.99 16.74 6.85
CA VAL A 244 2.34 16.95 8.26
C VAL A 244 3.67 17.69 8.29
N ASP A 245 3.75 18.79 9.02
CA ASP A 245 4.99 19.55 9.15
C ASP A 245 6.13 18.65 9.66
N ALA A 246 7.20 18.56 8.90
CA ALA A 246 8.26 17.59 9.15
C ALA A 246 9.07 17.89 10.43
N GLN A 247 9.12 19.15 10.86
CA GLN A 247 9.81 19.54 12.10
C GLN A 247 8.96 19.23 13.33
N THR A 248 7.63 19.49 13.29
CA THR A 248 6.80 19.54 14.48
C THR A 248 5.79 18.41 14.60
N GLY A 249 5.49 17.69 13.52
CA GLY A 249 4.44 16.68 13.47
C GLY A 249 3.02 17.26 13.43
N ARG A 250 2.85 18.58 13.27
CA ARG A 250 1.52 19.22 13.18
C ARG A 250 0.94 19.03 11.78
N GLN A 251 -0.34 18.71 11.72
CA GLN A 251 -1.06 18.64 10.45
C GLN A 251 -1.06 20.00 9.76
N VAL A 252 -0.63 20.03 8.50
CA VAL A 252 -0.73 21.18 7.62
C VAL A 252 -2.08 21.15 6.90
N TRP A 253 -2.37 20.03 6.26
CA TRP A 253 -3.66 19.76 5.63
C TRP A 253 -3.92 18.26 5.52
N THR A 254 -5.18 17.91 5.25
CA THR A 254 -5.62 16.60 4.79
C THR A 254 -6.58 16.76 3.63
N ALA A 255 -6.52 15.85 2.65
CA ALA A 255 -7.38 15.84 1.49
C ALA A 255 -7.90 14.42 1.22
N HIS A 256 -9.19 14.28 0.95
CA HIS A 256 -9.80 13.03 0.54
C HIS A 256 -9.80 12.95 -0.99
N THR A 257 -9.16 11.93 -1.55
CA THR A 257 -8.91 11.87 -3.00
C THR A 257 -9.98 11.13 -3.78
N ASP A 258 -10.78 10.28 -3.14
CA ASP A 258 -11.80 9.49 -3.83
C ASP A 258 -12.97 9.14 -2.91
N PRO A 259 -14.24 9.45 -3.30
CA PRO A 259 -15.43 9.21 -2.47
C PRO A 259 -15.87 7.73 -2.45
N HIS A 260 -15.30 6.87 -3.31
CA HIS A 260 -15.71 5.47 -3.36
C HIS A 260 -15.35 4.75 -2.04
N PRO A 261 -16.28 4.00 -1.40
CA PRO A 261 -16.06 3.41 -0.08
C PRO A 261 -14.93 2.36 -0.03
N SER A 262 -14.57 1.80 -1.19
CA SER A 262 -13.45 0.86 -1.32
C SER A 262 -12.13 1.53 -1.69
N ALA A 263 -12.12 2.85 -1.90
CA ALA A 263 -10.92 3.56 -2.28
C ALA A 263 -9.91 3.62 -1.13
N ALA A 264 -8.66 3.32 -1.44
CA ALA A 264 -7.54 3.39 -0.51
C ALA A 264 -6.25 3.82 -1.20
N ILE A 265 -5.28 4.30 -0.44
CA ILE A 265 -3.96 4.63 -0.95
C ILE A 265 -2.95 3.63 -0.38
N THR A 266 -2.30 2.89 -1.26
CA THR A 266 -1.26 1.91 -0.92
C THR A 266 0.07 2.23 -1.61
N GLY A 267 0.03 2.85 -2.78
CA GLY A 267 1.20 3.40 -3.46
C GLY A 267 1.70 4.66 -2.76
N ALA A 268 3.00 4.79 -2.58
CA ALA A 268 3.58 5.98 -1.98
C ALA A 268 3.33 7.22 -2.85
N PRO A 269 2.93 8.36 -2.27
CA PRO A 269 2.86 9.60 -3.02
C PRO A 269 4.26 10.05 -3.44
N ILE A 270 4.37 10.64 -4.61
CA ILE A 270 5.61 11.27 -5.08
C ILE A 270 5.39 12.77 -5.27
N VAL A 271 6.40 13.55 -4.88
CA VAL A 271 6.32 15.01 -4.96
C VAL A 271 7.34 15.54 -5.97
N TYR A 272 6.87 16.40 -6.85
CA TYR A 272 7.73 17.12 -7.80
C TYR A 272 7.11 18.48 -8.17
N ASP A 273 7.92 19.52 -8.23
CA ASP A 273 7.55 20.87 -8.66
C ASP A 273 6.25 21.41 -8.01
N GLY A 274 6.17 21.31 -6.68
CA GLY A 274 5.01 21.79 -5.90
C GLY A 274 3.74 20.96 -6.07
N ARG A 275 3.79 19.80 -6.74
CA ARG A 275 2.69 18.86 -6.93
C ARG A 275 2.99 17.54 -6.27
N LEU A 276 1.97 16.97 -5.67
CA LEU A 276 1.98 15.63 -5.13
C LEU A 276 1.10 14.73 -6.01
N PHE A 277 1.65 13.62 -6.45
CA PHE A 277 0.93 12.64 -7.27
C PHE A 277 0.69 11.36 -6.48
N VAL A 278 -0.53 10.86 -6.51
CA VAL A 278 -0.93 9.66 -5.75
C VAL A 278 -1.98 8.86 -6.51
N GLY A 279 -1.80 7.54 -6.53
CA GLY A 279 -2.75 6.59 -7.09
C GLY A 279 -3.79 6.13 -6.07
N THR A 280 -4.96 5.70 -6.55
CA THR A 280 -5.99 5.02 -5.74
C THR A 280 -6.19 3.58 -6.19
N GLN A 281 -6.49 2.70 -5.24
CA GLN A 281 -6.77 1.28 -5.44
C GLN A 281 -8.07 0.87 -4.74
N GLY A 282 -8.70 -0.20 -5.23
CA GLY A 282 -9.99 -0.71 -4.77
C GLY A 282 -9.98 -2.15 -4.26
N LEU A 283 -8.92 -2.60 -3.62
CA LEU A 283 -8.77 -3.99 -3.14
C LEU A 283 -9.96 -4.48 -2.30
N SER A 284 -10.62 -3.59 -1.56
CA SER A 284 -11.81 -3.96 -0.78
C SER A 284 -12.99 -4.34 -1.67
N GLU A 285 -13.17 -3.73 -2.84
CA GLU A 285 -14.22 -4.13 -3.80
C GLU A 285 -13.82 -5.39 -4.54
N GLU A 286 -12.58 -5.48 -4.98
CA GLU A 286 -12.03 -6.69 -5.58
C GLU A 286 -12.22 -7.91 -4.68
N GLY A 287 -11.92 -7.76 -3.37
CA GLY A 287 -12.14 -8.80 -2.36
C GLY A 287 -13.61 -9.16 -2.12
N ARG A 288 -14.56 -8.31 -2.53
CA ARG A 288 -16.00 -8.58 -2.44
C ARG A 288 -16.60 -9.14 -3.72
N GLY A 289 -15.84 -9.22 -4.81
CA GLY A 289 -16.32 -9.74 -6.09
C GLY A 289 -16.95 -11.13 -5.98
N SER A 290 -16.55 -11.93 -4.99
CA SER A 290 -17.11 -13.25 -4.70
C SER A 290 -18.25 -13.24 -3.65
N THR A 291 -18.63 -12.08 -3.10
CA THR A 291 -19.63 -12.00 -2.03
C THR A 291 -21.04 -12.04 -2.62
N ALA A 292 -21.84 -13.05 -2.23
CA ALA A 292 -23.24 -13.13 -2.64
C ALA A 292 -24.01 -11.86 -2.24
N GLY A 293 -24.84 -11.36 -3.14
CA GLY A 293 -25.64 -10.15 -2.93
C GLY A 293 -24.87 -8.82 -3.09
N TYR A 294 -23.55 -8.85 -3.31
CA TYR A 294 -22.80 -7.63 -3.58
C TYR A 294 -23.00 -7.14 -5.03
N ALA A 295 -23.46 -5.91 -5.18
CA ALA A 295 -23.65 -5.26 -6.47
C ALA A 295 -22.28 -4.80 -7.04
N CYS A 296 -21.53 -5.73 -7.57
CA CYS A 296 -20.18 -5.51 -8.11
C CYS A 296 -20.24 -5.02 -9.56
N CYS A 297 -19.35 -4.16 -10.07
CA CYS A 297 -18.32 -3.42 -9.35
C CYS A 297 -18.33 -1.99 -9.87
N THR A 298 -17.97 -1.03 -9.05
CA THR A 298 -18.05 0.40 -9.40
C THR A 298 -16.77 1.18 -9.13
N PHE A 299 -15.78 0.60 -8.47
CA PHE A 299 -14.50 1.24 -8.21
C PHE A 299 -13.73 1.53 -9.50
N ARG A 300 -13.14 2.71 -9.55
CA ARG A 300 -12.33 3.18 -10.67
C ARG A 300 -10.97 3.64 -10.17
N GLY A 301 -9.90 2.99 -10.61
CA GLY A 301 -8.54 3.43 -10.35
C GLY A 301 -8.32 4.85 -10.88
N SER A 302 -7.49 5.63 -10.21
CA SER A 302 -7.18 7.00 -10.63
C SER A 302 -5.80 7.44 -10.20
N LEU A 303 -5.23 8.41 -10.95
CA LEU A 303 -4.10 9.22 -10.52
C LEU A 303 -4.61 10.63 -10.20
N THR A 304 -4.24 11.13 -9.01
CA THR A 304 -4.63 12.47 -8.54
C THR A 304 -3.38 13.31 -8.29
N ALA A 305 -3.39 14.55 -8.77
CA ALA A 305 -2.39 15.55 -8.42
C ALA A 305 -2.97 16.56 -7.43
N LEU A 306 -2.22 16.85 -6.37
CA LEU A 306 -2.57 17.84 -5.36
C LEU A 306 -1.47 18.90 -5.26
N ASP A 307 -1.86 20.11 -4.90
CA ASP A 307 -0.94 21.18 -4.52
C ASP A 307 -0.31 20.88 -3.15
N THR A 308 1.03 20.90 -3.05
CA THR A 308 1.73 20.52 -1.82
C THR A 308 1.48 21.45 -0.65
N SER A 309 1.15 22.71 -0.89
CA SER A 309 0.95 23.72 0.16
C SER A 309 -0.47 23.73 0.72
N THR A 310 -1.46 23.41 -0.11
CA THR A 310 -2.88 23.57 0.22
C THR A 310 -3.67 22.27 0.26
N GLY A 311 -3.16 21.20 -0.33
CA GLY A 311 -3.89 19.94 -0.51
C GLY A 311 -5.01 20.01 -1.55
N LYS A 312 -5.14 21.13 -2.28
CA LYS A 312 -6.15 21.28 -3.34
C LYS A 312 -5.86 20.29 -4.46
N VAL A 313 -6.89 19.56 -4.89
CA VAL A 313 -6.84 18.73 -6.09
C VAL A 313 -6.66 19.63 -7.31
N LEU A 314 -5.56 19.45 -8.03
CA LEU A 314 -5.26 20.16 -9.26
C LEU A 314 -5.91 19.48 -10.46
N TRP A 315 -5.82 18.14 -10.49
CA TRP A 315 -6.49 17.29 -11.46
C TRP A 315 -6.61 15.86 -10.92
N LYS A 316 -7.56 15.11 -11.47
CA LYS A 316 -7.75 13.68 -11.23
C LYS A 316 -8.14 13.00 -12.54
N THR A 317 -7.46 11.90 -12.88
CA THR A 317 -7.71 11.14 -14.11
C THR A 317 -7.93 9.68 -13.76
N TYR A 318 -9.05 9.13 -14.22
CA TYR A 318 -9.43 7.74 -14.02
C TYR A 318 -8.81 6.83 -15.09
N THR A 319 -8.53 5.59 -14.73
CA THR A 319 -7.96 4.56 -15.61
C THR A 319 -9.03 3.72 -16.32
N VAL A 320 -10.27 3.77 -15.85
CA VAL A 320 -11.41 3.07 -16.46
C VAL A 320 -12.58 4.02 -16.65
N ASP A 321 -13.44 3.72 -17.61
CA ASP A 321 -14.63 4.50 -17.92
C ASP A 321 -15.64 4.50 -16.77
N PRO A 322 -16.60 5.42 -16.72
CA PRO A 322 -17.65 5.42 -15.73
C PRO A 322 -18.45 4.11 -15.73
N SER A 323 -18.59 3.50 -14.56
CA SER A 323 -19.34 2.27 -14.40
C SER A 323 -20.82 2.47 -14.75
N GLN A 324 -21.40 1.52 -15.47
CA GLN A 324 -22.80 1.51 -15.89
C GLN A 324 -23.51 0.27 -15.34
N PRO A 325 -24.84 0.29 -15.14
CA PRO A 325 -25.60 -0.91 -14.85
C PRO A 325 -25.42 -1.95 -15.97
N ARG A 326 -25.19 -3.21 -15.58
CA ARG A 326 -25.12 -4.38 -16.47
C ARG A 326 -26.33 -5.28 -16.23
N ALA A 327 -26.32 -6.49 -16.77
CA ALA A 327 -27.33 -7.48 -16.49
C ALA A 327 -27.38 -7.78 -14.98
N LYS A 328 -28.55 -8.17 -14.47
CA LYS A 328 -28.67 -8.78 -13.16
C LYS A 328 -28.05 -10.17 -13.19
N ASN A 329 -27.37 -10.54 -12.10
CA ASN A 329 -26.88 -11.91 -11.94
C ASN A 329 -28.03 -12.90 -11.69
N LYS A 330 -27.72 -14.20 -11.57
CA LYS A 330 -28.69 -15.28 -11.31
C LYS A 330 -29.50 -15.09 -10.02
N ASP A 331 -28.98 -14.35 -9.05
CA ASP A 331 -29.65 -14.08 -7.77
C ASP A 331 -30.47 -12.77 -7.81
N GLY A 332 -30.60 -12.17 -9.00
CA GLY A 332 -31.36 -10.92 -9.20
C GLY A 332 -30.62 -9.64 -8.78
N VAL A 333 -29.34 -9.74 -8.37
CA VAL A 333 -28.53 -8.59 -7.96
C VAL A 333 -28.06 -7.80 -9.17
N GLN A 334 -28.22 -6.48 -9.14
CA GLN A 334 -27.75 -5.59 -10.19
C GLN A 334 -26.22 -5.56 -10.23
N MET A 335 -25.64 -5.91 -11.38
CA MET A 335 -24.20 -5.83 -11.63
C MET A 335 -23.85 -4.51 -12.32
N PHE A 336 -22.58 -4.08 -12.14
CA PHE A 336 -22.05 -2.85 -12.70
C PHE A 336 -20.69 -3.10 -13.36
N GLY A 337 -20.29 -2.20 -14.24
CA GLY A 337 -18.98 -2.18 -14.89
C GLY A 337 -18.91 -1.13 -16.00
N PRO A 338 -17.70 -0.83 -16.51
CA PRO A 338 -16.43 -1.39 -16.11
C PRO A 338 -15.99 -0.94 -14.69
N ALA A 339 -15.04 -1.68 -14.10
CA ALA A 339 -14.44 -1.35 -12.81
C ALA A 339 -13.00 -1.88 -12.72
N GLY A 340 -12.21 -1.41 -11.75
CA GLY A 340 -10.83 -1.83 -11.54
C GLY A 340 -9.82 -0.79 -12.02
N GLY A 341 -8.71 -1.26 -12.63
CA GLY A 341 -7.62 -0.40 -13.10
C GLY A 341 -6.90 0.35 -11.98
N SER A 342 -6.78 -0.28 -10.82
CA SER A 342 -6.13 0.28 -9.62
C SER A 342 -4.72 0.78 -9.91
N ILE A 343 -4.37 1.97 -9.38
CA ILE A 343 -2.97 2.44 -9.27
C ILE A 343 -2.56 2.25 -7.82
N TRP A 344 -1.88 1.14 -7.51
CA TRP A 344 -1.56 0.74 -6.15
C TRP A 344 -0.07 0.67 -5.84
N SER A 345 0.79 0.96 -6.83
CA SER A 345 2.21 1.26 -6.69
C SER A 345 2.47 2.78 -6.70
N ALA A 346 3.66 3.20 -6.30
CA ALA A 346 4.07 4.59 -6.44
C ALA A 346 4.23 4.96 -7.93
N PRO A 347 3.82 6.15 -8.38
CA PRO A 347 4.16 6.65 -9.70
C PRO A 347 5.64 7.08 -9.77
N SER A 348 6.15 7.28 -10.98
CA SER A 348 7.45 7.91 -11.24
C SER A 348 7.30 9.16 -12.10
N ILE A 349 8.29 10.06 -12.04
CA ILE A 349 8.26 11.34 -12.73
C ILE A 349 9.35 11.36 -13.80
N ASP A 350 8.95 11.58 -15.04
CA ASP A 350 9.85 11.90 -16.14
C ASP A 350 9.99 13.43 -16.27
N VAL A 351 11.01 13.94 -15.63
CA VAL A 351 11.30 15.38 -15.63
C VAL A 351 11.59 15.89 -17.05
N LYS A 352 12.26 15.08 -17.87
CA LYS A 352 12.64 15.44 -19.24
C LYS A 352 11.42 15.64 -20.14
N ARG A 353 10.40 14.77 -19.98
CA ARG A 353 9.20 14.78 -20.83
C ARG A 353 8.00 15.46 -20.19
N GLY A 354 8.10 15.86 -18.90
CA GLY A 354 7.00 16.44 -18.14
C GLY A 354 5.85 15.46 -17.91
N LEU A 355 6.18 14.18 -17.73
CA LEU A 355 5.21 13.10 -17.60
C LEU A 355 5.27 12.42 -16.22
N VAL A 356 4.14 11.84 -15.82
CA VAL A 356 4.04 10.95 -14.67
C VAL A 356 3.65 9.57 -15.21
N TYR A 357 4.44 8.55 -14.88
CA TYR A 357 4.13 7.17 -15.23
C TYR A 357 3.51 6.44 -14.04
N ALA A 358 2.39 5.78 -14.28
CA ALA A 358 1.76 4.91 -13.30
C ALA A 358 1.52 3.50 -13.91
N ALA A 359 1.74 2.50 -13.10
CA ALA A 359 1.40 1.12 -13.41
C ALA A 359 -0.03 0.82 -12.95
N THR A 360 -0.77 0.03 -13.71
CA THR A 360 -2.18 -0.25 -13.47
C THR A 360 -2.43 -1.73 -13.24
N GLY A 361 -3.39 -2.02 -12.38
CA GLY A 361 -3.89 -3.36 -12.14
C GLY A 361 -4.99 -3.79 -13.11
N ASN A 362 -5.52 -4.99 -12.89
CA ASN A 362 -6.56 -5.64 -13.68
C ASN A 362 -7.91 -4.90 -13.61
N ALA A 363 -8.82 -5.26 -14.51
CA ALA A 363 -10.23 -4.95 -14.37
C ALA A 363 -10.89 -5.85 -13.29
N PHE A 364 -11.88 -5.34 -12.56
CA PHE A 364 -12.70 -6.12 -11.61
C PHE A 364 -13.99 -6.63 -12.25
N ALA A 365 -14.43 -5.98 -13.32
CA ALA A 365 -15.67 -6.30 -14.04
C ALA A 365 -15.57 -5.88 -15.50
N ASP A 366 -16.33 -6.57 -16.35
CA ASP A 366 -16.50 -6.21 -17.76
C ASP A 366 -17.24 -4.86 -17.93
N PRO A 367 -17.13 -4.22 -19.11
CA PRO A 367 -16.35 -4.63 -20.27
C PRO A 367 -14.85 -4.35 -20.14
N PRO A 368 -13.98 -5.03 -20.91
CA PRO A 368 -12.53 -4.80 -20.91
C PRO A 368 -12.16 -3.34 -21.13
N GLN A 369 -11.11 -2.89 -20.45
CA GLN A 369 -10.62 -1.52 -20.48
C GLN A 369 -9.18 -1.45 -20.98
N LYS A 370 -8.82 -0.36 -21.68
CA LYS A 370 -7.51 -0.23 -22.36
C LYS A 370 -6.37 0.20 -21.44
N MET A 371 -6.68 0.86 -20.30
CA MET A 371 -5.68 1.36 -19.36
C MET A 371 -5.56 0.47 -18.11
N THR A 372 -5.93 -0.81 -18.21
CA THR A 372 -5.66 -1.83 -17.20
C THR A 372 -4.44 -2.65 -17.58
N ASN A 373 -3.76 -3.25 -16.59
CA ASN A 373 -2.62 -4.16 -16.79
C ASN A 373 -1.54 -3.63 -17.72
N GLY A 374 -1.09 -2.42 -17.43
CA GLY A 374 -0.10 -1.74 -18.25
C GLY A 374 0.53 -0.53 -17.58
N VAL A 375 1.09 0.34 -18.40
CA VAL A 375 1.67 1.62 -17.99
C VAL A 375 0.90 2.74 -18.67
N VAL A 376 0.55 3.75 -17.89
CA VAL A 376 -0.12 4.96 -18.38
C VAL A 376 0.79 6.17 -18.12
N ALA A 377 0.95 7.00 -19.13
CA ALA A 377 1.69 8.25 -19.07
C ALA A 377 0.72 9.44 -19.00
N PHE A 378 0.80 10.18 -17.93
CA PHE A 378 -0.02 11.36 -17.69
C PHE A 378 0.81 12.63 -17.85
N ASP A 379 0.24 13.66 -18.45
CA ASP A 379 0.83 14.98 -18.41
C ASP A 379 0.90 15.49 -16.97
N GLN A 380 2.09 15.88 -16.53
CA GLN A 380 2.35 16.30 -15.16
C GLN A 380 1.48 17.49 -14.71
N LYS A 381 1.17 18.43 -15.63
CA LYS A 381 0.45 19.67 -15.30
C LYS A 381 -1.06 19.53 -15.38
N THR A 382 -1.54 18.76 -16.35
CA THR A 382 -2.96 18.70 -16.70
C THR A 382 -3.64 17.37 -16.35
N GLY A 383 -2.87 16.31 -16.15
CA GLY A 383 -3.40 14.95 -15.96
C GLY A 383 -3.90 14.29 -17.24
N ALA A 384 -3.75 14.96 -18.41
CA ALA A 384 -4.14 14.37 -19.68
C ALA A 384 -3.33 13.11 -19.97
N VAL A 385 -3.98 12.02 -20.36
CA VAL A 385 -3.31 10.81 -20.81
C VAL A 385 -2.61 11.10 -22.13
N ARG A 386 -1.27 11.00 -22.14
CA ARG A 386 -0.44 11.19 -23.33
C ARG A 386 -0.33 9.92 -24.15
N TRP A 387 -0.15 8.79 -23.46
CA TRP A 387 -0.19 7.45 -24.02
C TRP A 387 -0.45 6.42 -22.93
N TYR A 388 -0.83 5.24 -23.36
CA TYR A 388 -0.88 4.04 -22.51
C TYR A 388 -0.33 2.84 -23.27
N ARG A 389 0.24 1.89 -22.54
CA ARG A 389 0.67 0.59 -23.06
C ARG A 389 0.07 -0.50 -22.21
N GLN A 390 -0.99 -1.11 -22.69
CA GLN A 390 -1.56 -2.32 -22.11
C GLN A 390 -0.69 -3.51 -22.49
N ILE A 391 -0.28 -4.31 -21.53
CA ILE A 391 0.56 -5.49 -21.72
C ILE A 391 -0.31 -6.75 -21.72
N THR A 392 -1.22 -6.88 -20.77
CA THR A 392 -2.14 -8.02 -20.68
C THR A 392 -3.57 -7.53 -20.93
N ALA A 393 -4.02 -7.72 -22.17
CA ALA A 393 -5.39 -7.35 -22.56
C ALA A 393 -6.40 -8.39 -22.06
N GLY A 394 -7.61 -7.94 -21.72
CA GLY A 394 -8.73 -8.82 -21.33
C GLY A 394 -8.55 -9.49 -19.96
N ASP A 395 -7.61 -9.03 -19.14
CA ASP A 395 -7.43 -9.53 -17.78
C ASP A 395 -8.46 -8.86 -16.86
N ALA A 396 -9.55 -9.57 -16.61
CA ALA A 396 -10.54 -9.21 -15.61
C ALA A 396 -10.54 -10.27 -14.50
N TRP A 397 -10.32 -9.85 -13.27
CA TRP A 397 -10.19 -10.75 -12.13
C TRP A 397 -10.74 -10.09 -10.86
N ALA A 398 -11.35 -10.91 -10.00
CA ALA A 398 -11.72 -10.49 -8.67
C ALA A 398 -11.46 -11.63 -7.68
N MET A 399 -11.06 -11.29 -6.47
CA MET A 399 -10.67 -12.26 -5.44
C MET A 399 -11.82 -13.22 -5.12
N GLY A 400 -11.52 -14.52 -5.11
CA GLY A 400 -12.53 -15.56 -4.91
C GLY A 400 -13.31 -15.95 -6.17
N CYS A 401 -12.92 -15.44 -7.35
CA CYS A 401 -13.45 -15.83 -8.65
C CYS A 401 -12.50 -16.81 -9.37
N PRO A 402 -12.39 -18.08 -8.93
CA PRO A 402 -11.59 -19.06 -9.64
C PRO A 402 -12.30 -19.43 -10.95
N ALA A 403 -11.54 -19.72 -11.98
CA ALA A 403 -12.03 -20.12 -13.31
C ALA A 403 -13.01 -21.32 -13.32
N LYS A 404 -13.16 -22.01 -12.20
CA LYS A 404 -14.02 -23.18 -12.02
C LYS A 404 -15.28 -22.92 -11.17
N SER A 405 -15.59 -21.67 -10.81
CA SER A 405 -16.81 -21.35 -10.08
C SER A 405 -17.81 -20.61 -10.99
N PRO A 406 -18.52 -21.34 -11.88
CA PRO A 406 -19.56 -20.74 -12.74
C PRO A 406 -20.74 -20.19 -11.92
N ASP A 407 -20.76 -20.46 -10.62
CA ASP A 407 -21.86 -20.14 -9.71
C ASP A 407 -21.64 -18.85 -8.91
N ASN A 408 -20.52 -18.13 -9.08
CA ASN A 408 -20.31 -16.87 -8.39
C ASN A 408 -20.85 -15.70 -9.22
N PRO A 409 -21.99 -15.11 -8.82
CA PRO A 409 -22.73 -14.16 -9.64
C PRO A 409 -22.07 -12.79 -9.81
N ALA A 410 -21.00 -12.53 -9.06
CA ALA A 410 -20.28 -11.26 -9.09
C ALA A 410 -18.95 -11.35 -9.87
N CYS A 411 -18.57 -12.53 -10.35
CA CYS A 411 -17.33 -12.71 -11.11
C CYS A 411 -17.44 -12.16 -12.53
N PRO A 412 -16.32 -11.69 -13.12
CA PRO A 412 -16.24 -11.39 -14.54
C PRO A 412 -16.65 -12.59 -15.41
N GLU A 413 -17.24 -12.33 -16.57
CA GLU A 413 -17.68 -13.38 -17.51
C GLU A 413 -16.51 -14.20 -18.03
N THR A 414 -15.38 -13.53 -18.28
CA THR A 414 -14.11 -14.17 -18.66
C THR A 414 -13.05 -13.78 -17.65
N LEU A 415 -12.59 -14.75 -16.86
CA LEU A 415 -11.52 -14.53 -15.91
C LEU A 415 -10.16 -14.49 -16.59
N GLY A 416 -9.40 -13.46 -16.25
CA GLY A 416 -8.00 -13.33 -16.61
C GLY A 416 -7.07 -13.97 -15.60
N PRO A 417 -5.75 -13.89 -15.85
CA PRO A 417 -4.72 -14.52 -15.02
C PRO A 417 -4.31 -13.72 -13.76
N ASP A 418 -4.88 -12.54 -13.50
CA ASP A 418 -4.48 -11.62 -12.42
C ASP A 418 -3.01 -11.12 -12.57
N TYR A 419 -2.67 -10.63 -13.74
CA TYR A 419 -1.32 -10.15 -14.05
C TYR A 419 -1.17 -8.63 -13.91
N ASP A 420 -1.51 -8.11 -12.72
CA ASP A 420 -1.28 -6.71 -12.37
C ASP A 420 0.17 -6.28 -12.55
N PHE A 421 0.34 -4.99 -12.84
CA PHE A 421 1.58 -4.28 -12.54
C PHE A 421 1.49 -3.65 -11.15
N SER A 422 2.12 -4.30 -10.19
CA SER A 422 2.16 -3.91 -8.78
C SER A 422 3.44 -3.17 -8.38
N ALA A 423 4.30 -2.92 -9.36
CA ALA A 423 5.59 -2.30 -9.19
C ALA A 423 5.60 -0.87 -9.75
N THR A 424 6.41 0.00 -9.16
CA THR A 424 6.66 1.35 -9.67
C THR A 424 7.39 1.28 -11.01
N PRO A 425 6.93 1.99 -12.06
CA PRO A 425 7.70 2.15 -13.29
C PRO A 425 9.03 2.86 -13.03
N ILE A 426 10.15 2.22 -13.31
CA ILE A 426 11.48 2.80 -13.08
C ILE A 426 11.98 3.46 -14.35
N LEU A 427 12.36 4.74 -14.28
CA LEU A 427 13.09 5.40 -15.35
C LEU A 427 14.57 5.03 -15.27
N ALA A 428 15.02 4.28 -16.26
CA ALA A 428 16.40 3.84 -16.41
C ALA A 428 17.00 4.40 -17.69
N ARG A 429 18.32 4.37 -17.79
CA ARG A 429 19.05 4.72 -19.00
C ARG A 429 20.04 3.63 -19.36
N SER A 430 20.03 3.22 -20.62
CA SER A 430 21.01 2.30 -21.18
C SER A 430 21.65 2.93 -22.43
N GLY A 431 22.92 3.27 -22.33
CA GLY A 431 23.61 4.06 -23.35
C GLY A 431 22.91 5.41 -23.59
N ASN A 432 22.43 5.63 -24.81
CA ASN A 432 21.71 6.86 -25.21
C ASN A 432 20.18 6.71 -25.12
N ARG A 433 19.67 5.55 -24.71
CA ARG A 433 18.24 5.25 -24.69
C ARG A 433 17.69 5.33 -23.26
N ASP A 434 16.61 6.09 -23.07
CA ASP A 434 15.82 6.05 -21.86
C ASP A 434 14.86 4.86 -21.92
N LEU A 435 14.61 4.21 -20.79
CA LEU A 435 13.74 3.04 -20.63
C LEU A 435 12.80 3.24 -19.45
N ILE A 436 11.60 2.68 -19.54
CA ILE A 436 10.73 2.43 -18.41
C ILE A 436 10.78 0.93 -18.12
N VAL A 437 11.30 0.56 -16.94
CA VAL A 437 11.51 -0.85 -16.59
C VAL A 437 10.68 -1.22 -15.37
N LEU A 438 9.95 -2.34 -15.42
CA LEU A 438 9.15 -2.83 -14.32
C LEU A 438 8.83 -4.33 -14.45
N PRO A 439 8.64 -5.04 -13.33
CA PRO A 439 8.15 -6.42 -13.33
C PRO A 439 6.62 -6.46 -13.24
N GLN A 440 6.03 -7.58 -13.65
CA GLN A 440 4.60 -7.89 -13.55
C GLN A 440 4.37 -9.14 -12.69
N LYS A 441 3.16 -9.34 -12.16
CA LYS A 441 2.75 -10.57 -11.45
C LYS A 441 2.96 -11.84 -12.27
N SER A 442 3.02 -11.76 -13.61
CA SER A 442 3.40 -12.85 -14.51
C SER A 442 4.84 -13.34 -14.36
N ALA A 443 5.63 -12.72 -13.48
CA ALA A 443 7.08 -12.92 -13.37
C ALA A 443 7.84 -12.64 -14.69
N ILE A 444 7.35 -11.68 -15.46
CA ILE A 444 8.00 -11.13 -16.64
C ILE A 444 8.39 -9.68 -16.34
N ALA A 445 9.63 -9.31 -16.62
CA ALA A 445 10.10 -7.94 -16.64
C ALA A 445 9.96 -7.35 -18.04
N PHE A 446 9.59 -6.09 -18.11
CA PHE A 446 9.38 -5.35 -19.35
C PHE A 446 10.24 -4.09 -19.37
N ALA A 447 10.79 -3.76 -20.52
CA ALA A 447 11.36 -2.45 -20.81
C ALA A 447 10.58 -1.79 -21.94
N LEU A 448 10.13 -0.58 -21.70
CA LEU A 448 9.34 0.21 -22.63
C LEU A 448 10.11 1.47 -23.03
N ASP A 449 9.91 1.94 -24.27
CA ASP A 449 10.53 3.15 -24.79
C ASP A 449 9.63 4.37 -24.54
N PRO A 450 9.99 5.31 -23.65
CA PRO A 450 9.17 6.48 -23.37
C PRO A 450 9.09 7.47 -24.56
N ASP A 451 10.07 7.47 -25.48
CA ASP A 451 10.07 8.31 -26.68
C ASP A 451 9.18 7.76 -27.80
N ARG A 452 8.76 6.47 -27.66
CA ARG A 452 7.88 5.78 -28.62
C ARG A 452 6.56 5.33 -27.98
N ASN A 453 5.97 6.16 -27.12
CA ASN A 453 4.69 5.90 -26.47
C ASN A 453 4.63 4.54 -25.76
N GLY A 454 5.70 4.16 -25.07
CA GLY A 454 5.78 2.90 -24.34
C GLY A 454 5.91 1.66 -25.24
N GLU A 455 6.44 1.79 -26.47
CA GLU A 455 6.74 0.63 -27.31
C GLU A 455 7.66 -0.35 -26.57
N LEU A 456 7.35 -1.66 -26.70
CA LEU A 456 8.14 -2.72 -26.06
C LEU A 456 9.55 -2.78 -26.66
N VAL A 457 10.56 -2.66 -25.81
CA VAL A 457 11.97 -2.81 -26.20
C VAL A 457 12.42 -4.24 -26.00
N TRP A 458 12.20 -4.78 -24.82
CA TRP A 458 12.45 -6.18 -24.46
C TRP A 458 11.51 -6.63 -23.34
N GLN A 459 11.32 -7.93 -23.25
CA GLN A 459 10.68 -8.59 -22.12
C GLN A 459 11.48 -9.83 -21.72
N ARG A 460 11.48 -10.15 -20.42
CA ARG A 460 12.24 -11.28 -19.91
C ARG A 460 11.51 -11.96 -18.75
N ALA A 461 11.20 -13.25 -18.91
CA ALA A 461 10.70 -14.07 -17.81
C ALA A 461 11.83 -14.34 -16.80
N PHE A 462 11.51 -14.19 -15.51
CA PHE A 462 12.43 -14.42 -14.39
C PHE A 462 11.84 -15.36 -13.32
N GLY A 463 10.60 -15.82 -13.49
CA GLY A 463 9.88 -16.78 -12.65
C GLY A 463 8.80 -17.49 -13.44
N LYS A 464 7.87 -18.12 -12.73
CA LYS A 464 6.75 -18.90 -13.32
C LYS A 464 5.43 -18.13 -13.39
N GLY A 465 5.29 -17.02 -12.67
CA GLY A 465 4.03 -16.28 -12.58
C GLY A 465 2.94 -17.01 -11.80
N SER A 466 3.33 -17.87 -10.87
CA SER A 466 2.41 -18.65 -10.05
C SER A 466 2.05 -17.90 -8.77
N GLY A 467 1.32 -16.81 -8.88
CA GLY A 467 0.93 -15.93 -7.78
C GLY A 467 1.98 -14.89 -7.42
N LEU A 468 1.70 -13.63 -7.73
CA LEU A 468 2.49 -12.45 -7.39
C LEU A 468 3.97 -12.52 -7.82
N GLY A 469 4.26 -13.09 -8.99
CA GLY A 469 5.62 -13.38 -9.46
C GLY A 469 6.58 -12.19 -9.34
N GLY A 470 6.29 -11.04 -9.97
CA GLY A 470 6.96 -9.76 -9.74
C GLY A 470 6.05 -8.79 -9.00
N GLN A 471 6.45 -8.39 -7.79
CA GLN A 471 5.65 -7.52 -6.92
C GLN A 471 6.52 -6.38 -6.38
N TRP A 472 6.00 -5.39 -5.77
CA TRP A 472 6.56 -4.22 -5.10
C TRP A 472 7.71 -3.46 -5.79
N GLY A 473 8.41 -4.03 -6.75
CA GLY A 473 9.38 -3.36 -7.60
C GLY A 473 10.82 -3.84 -7.49
N GLY A 474 11.56 -3.59 -8.58
CA GLY A 474 12.99 -3.83 -8.67
C GLY A 474 13.82 -2.60 -8.35
N ALA A 475 15.12 -2.69 -8.66
CA ALA A 475 16.08 -1.59 -8.61
C ALA A 475 16.97 -1.61 -9.86
N VAL A 476 17.58 -0.47 -10.19
CA VAL A 476 18.54 -0.35 -11.30
C VAL A 476 19.83 0.32 -10.82
N ASP A 477 20.99 -0.14 -11.31
CA ASP A 477 22.30 0.44 -11.00
C ASP A 477 22.96 1.17 -12.20
N GLY A 478 22.19 1.33 -13.29
CA GLY A 478 22.65 1.90 -14.56
C GLY A 478 23.11 0.88 -15.59
N MET A 479 23.33 -0.38 -15.20
CA MET A 479 23.67 -1.50 -16.10
C MET A 479 22.57 -2.56 -16.09
N ASN A 480 22.08 -2.92 -14.92
CA ASN A 480 21.16 -4.00 -14.71
C ASN A 480 19.87 -3.55 -14.01
N PHE A 481 18.82 -4.28 -14.29
CA PHE A 481 17.58 -4.29 -13.53
C PHE A 481 17.57 -5.53 -12.63
N TYR A 482 17.35 -5.34 -11.35
CA TYR A 482 17.28 -6.39 -10.34
C TYR A 482 15.87 -6.58 -9.85
N THR A 483 15.40 -7.82 -9.81
CA THR A 483 14.05 -8.17 -9.34
C THR A 483 14.05 -9.48 -8.58
N GLY A 484 13.28 -9.52 -7.49
CA GLY A 484 13.00 -10.76 -6.78
C GLY A 484 11.78 -11.47 -7.37
N THR A 485 11.69 -12.77 -7.17
CA THR A 485 10.57 -13.62 -7.55
C THR A 485 9.78 -14.02 -6.31
N ASN A 486 8.45 -13.87 -6.33
CA ASN A 486 7.59 -14.36 -5.25
C ASN A 486 7.09 -15.79 -5.57
N ASP A 487 6.25 -15.94 -6.57
CA ASP A 487 5.66 -17.21 -7.04
C ASP A 487 5.09 -18.09 -5.90
N PHE A 488 4.38 -17.45 -4.93
CA PHE A 488 4.01 -18.08 -3.67
C PHE A 488 3.02 -19.26 -3.81
N LEU A 489 2.30 -19.35 -4.92
CA LEU A 489 1.41 -20.48 -5.23
C LEU A 489 2.17 -21.64 -5.92
N GLY A 490 3.39 -21.41 -6.37
CA GLY A 490 4.20 -22.40 -7.06
C GLY A 490 4.93 -23.35 -6.13
N GLU A 491 5.39 -24.47 -6.70
CA GLU A 491 6.29 -25.40 -6.02
C GLU A 491 7.64 -24.75 -5.74
N THR A 492 8.17 -23.98 -6.72
CA THR A 492 9.41 -23.22 -6.62
C THR A 492 9.10 -21.77 -6.36
N GLN A 493 9.36 -21.30 -5.15
CA GLN A 493 9.13 -19.93 -4.72
C GLN A 493 10.46 -19.21 -4.52
N GLY A 494 10.51 -17.93 -4.87
CA GLY A 494 11.66 -17.09 -4.58
C GLY A 494 12.74 -17.12 -5.66
N GLY A 495 13.83 -16.46 -5.33
CA GLY A 495 14.96 -16.25 -6.22
C GLY A 495 15.19 -14.77 -6.51
N MET A 496 16.38 -14.47 -7.00
CA MET A 496 16.80 -13.11 -7.34
C MET A 496 17.42 -13.11 -8.72
N THR A 497 17.04 -12.15 -9.56
CA THR A 497 17.49 -12.10 -10.96
C THR A 497 18.06 -10.71 -11.28
N ALA A 498 19.20 -10.69 -11.98
CA ALA A 498 19.74 -9.50 -12.64
C ALA A 498 19.52 -9.62 -14.15
N ILE A 499 18.95 -8.59 -14.73
CA ILE A 499 18.59 -8.48 -16.16
C ILE A 499 19.31 -7.28 -16.75
N SER A 500 20.03 -7.46 -17.84
CA SER A 500 20.72 -6.38 -18.55
C SER A 500 19.70 -5.33 -19.06
N LEU A 501 19.94 -4.07 -18.76
CA LEU A 501 19.10 -2.96 -19.27
C LEU A 501 19.21 -2.81 -20.78
N ALA A 502 20.34 -3.23 -21.38
CA ALA A 502 20.60 -3.02 -22.80
C ALA A 502 19.67 -3.84 -23.70
N ASP A 503 19.46 -5.10 -23.36
CA ASP A 503 18.83 -6.10 -24.23
C ASP A 503 17.92 -7.13 -23.51
N GLY A 504 17.84 -7.04 -22.19
CA GLY A 504 16.99 -7.91 -21.38
C GLY A 504 17.53 -9.34 -21.19
N HIS A 505 18.83 -9.62 -21.47
CA HIS A 505 19.37 -10.93 -21.12
C HIS A 505 19.55 -11.09 -19.63
N ILE A 506 19.45 -12.33 -19.11
CA ILE A 506 19.71 -12.64 -17.71
C ILE A 506 21.23 -12.64 -17.50
N VAL A 507 21.71 -11.71 -16.68
CA VAL A 507 23.14 -11.62 -16.31
C VAL A 507 23.46 -12.71 -15.30
N TRP A 508 22.61 -12.87 -14.29
CA TRP A 508 22.63 -13.97 -13.34
C TRP A 508 21.25 -14.19 -12.74
N GLN A 509 21.02 -15.42 -12.27
CA GLN A 509 19.80 -15.79 -11.57
C GLN A 509 20.14 -16.72 -10.41
N MET A 510 19.81 -16.25 -9.19
CA MET A 510 19.97 -17.04 -7.98
C MET A 510 18.71 -17.83 -7.70
N PRO A 511 18.82 -19.13 -7.41
CA PRO A 511 17.69 -19.96 -7.03
C PRO A 511 17.13 -19.56 -5.65
N PRO A 512 15.94 -20.06 -5.29
CA PRO A 512 15.42 -19.98 -3.93
C PRO A 512 16.44 -20.46 -2.91
N GLN A 513 16.54 -19.73 -1.80
CA GLN A 513 17.46 -20.06 -0.73
C GLN A 513 16.79 -20.95 0.33
N PRO A 514 17.56 -21.73 1.13
CA PRO A 514 17.02 -22.49 2.24
C PRO A 514 16.21 -21.60 3.20
N LEU A 515 15.08 -22.13 3.69
CA LEU A 515 14.14 -21.39 4.54
C LEU A 515 14.73 -21.11 5.92
N LEU A 516 14.67 -19.85 6.36
CA LEU A 516 15.08 -19.42 7.69
C LEU A 516 13.99 -19.57 8.75
N CYS A 517 12.75 -19.79 8.35
CA CYS A 517 11.60 -19.97 9.24
C CYS A 517 11.27 -21.43 9.50
N GLY A 518 12.16 -22.37 9.17
CA GLY A 518 11.99 -23.79 9.32
C GLY A 518 11.33 -24.45 8.11
N GLU A 519 10.28 -25.22 8.30
CA GLU A 519 9.62 -25.94 7.22
C GLU A 519 8.67 -25.04 6.41
N LYS A 520 8.44 -25.38 5.13
CA LYS A 520 7.45 -24.73 4.27
C LYS A 520 6.05 -24.92 4.86
N LYS A 521 5.44 -23.82 5.30
CA LYS A 521 4.08 -23.76 5.85
C LYS A 521 3.47 -22.40 5.52
N GLN A 522 2.19 -22.24 5.79
CA GLN A 522 1.51 -20.98 5.51
C GLN A 522 2.28 -19.77 6.06
N GLY A 523 2.64 -18.85 5.16
CA GLY A 523 3.40 -17.65 5.45
C GLY A 523 4.91 -17.87 5.65
N CYS A 524 5.43 -19.11 5.58
CA CYS A 524 6.87 -19.41 5.56
C CYS A 524 7.24 -19.98 4.19
N GLY A 525 7.76 -19.15 3.33
CA GLY A 525 8.18 -19.51 1.98
C GLY A 525 9.42 -18.73 1.57
N ALA A 526 10.06 -19.13 0.48
CA ALA A 526 11.25 -18.47 -0.04
C ALA A 526 10.94 -17.23 -0.93
N GLY A 527 9.68 -16.85 -1.08
CA GLY A 527 9.25 -15.76 -1.94
C GLY A 527 9.98 -14.44 -1.63
N GLN A 528 10.50 -13.79 -2.66
CA GLN A 528 11.20 -12.49 -2.59
C GLN A 528 10.38 -11.42 -3.34
N GLY A 529 9.13 -11.21 -2.89
CA GLY A 529 8.23 -10.20 -3.47
C GLY A 529 8.54 -8.76 -3.04
N GLY A 530 9.29 -8.59 -1.94
CA GLY A 530 9.64 -7.26 -1.42
C GLY A 530 10.43 -6.42 -2.42
N ALA A 531 10.25 -5.09 -2.37
CA ALA A 531 10.99 -4.19 -3.26
C ALA A 531 12.50 -4.29 -3.03
N VAL A 532 13.24 -4.33 -4.12
CA VAL A 532 14.69 -4.46 -4.14
C VAL A 532 15.36 -3.11 -3.95
N THR A 533 16.54 -3.09 -3.33
CA THR A 533 17.35 -1.87 -3.18
C THR A 533 18.77 -2.14 -3.66
N ALA A 534 19.27 -1.29 -4.54
CA ALA A 534 20.63 -1.38 -5.04
C ALA A 534 21.56 -0.33 -4.39
N ILE A 535 22.77 -0.76 -4.09
CA ILE A 535 23.90 0.08 -3.64
C ILE A 535 25.13 -0.31 -4.46
N PRO A 536 26.23 0.47 -4.43
CA PRO A 536 27.44 0.12 -5.18
C PRO A 536 27.93 -1.28 -4.86
N GLY A 537 27.88 -2.15 -5.87
CA GLY A 537 28.34 -3.53 -5.84
C GLY A 537 27.40 -4.53 -5.18
N ALA A 538 26.22 -4.14 -4.67
CA ALA A 538 25.31 -5.07 -4.02
C ALA A 538 23.83 -4.71 -4.20
N VAL A 539 22.98 -5.73 -4.00
CA VAL A 539 21.53 -5.65 -4.07
C VAL A 539 20.90 -6.27 -2.82
N LEU A 540 19.99 -5.56 -2.19
CA LEU A 540 19.33 -5.95 -0.94
C LEU A 540 17.88 -6.38 -1.22
N SER A 541 17.47 -7.54 -0.70
CA SER A 541 16.13 -8.08 -0.86
C SER A 541 15.66 -8.79 0.40
N GLY A 542 14.44 -8.48 0.83
CA GLY A 542 13.73 -9.23 1.87
C GLY A 542 12.98 -10.43 1.29
N SER A 543 12.65 -11.41 2.13
CA SER A 543 11.89 -12.59 1.73
C SER A 543 10.84 -13.01 2.76
N THR A 544 9.86 -13.79 2.31
CA THR A 544 8.77 -14.27 3.17
C THR A 544 9.24 -15.26 4.24
N ASP A 545 10.44 -15.86 4.09
CA ASP A 545 11.09 -16.66 5.12
C ASP A 545 11.65 -15.82 6.29
N GLY A 546 11.60 -14.48 6.22
CA GLY A 546 12.11 -13.55 7.23
C GLY A 546 13.59 -13.23 7.07
N GLY A 547 14.19 -13.58 5.94
CA GLY A 547 15.57 -13.25 5.61
C GLY A 547 15.72 -11.91 4.90
N LEU A 548 16.66 -11.10 5.34
CA LEU A 548 17.19 -9.98 4.56
C LEU A 548 18.53 -10.41 3.98
N ARG A 549 18.61 -10.46 2.67
CA ARG A 549 19.81 -10.91 1.94
C ARG A 549 20.39 -9.79 1.12
N ALA A 550 21.73 -9.74 1.08
CA ALA A 550 22.49 -8.90 0.18
C ALA A 550 23.22 -9.77 -0.83
N TYR A 551 23.02 -9.52 -2.09
CA TYR A 551 23.60 -10.23 -3.22
C TYR A 551 24.66 -9.36 -3.89
N ALA A 552 25.76 -9.94 -4.33
CA ALA A 552 26.74 -9.25 -5.16
C ALA A 552 26.10 -8.85 -6.51
N ALA A 553 26.24 -7.60 -6.90
CA ALA A 553 25.64 -7.10 -8.16
C ALA A 553 26.22 -7.82 -9.40
N LYS A 554 27.49 -8.28 -9.35
CA LYS A 554 28.20 -8.89 -10.47
C LYS A 554 27.75 -10.32 -10.80
N ASP A 555 27.44 -11.15 -9.79
CA ASP A 555 27.25 -12.60 -9.94
C ASP A 555 26.16 -13.21 -9.04
N GLY A 556 25.50 -12.39 -8.20
CA GLY A 556 24.44 -12.82 -7.29
C GLY A 556 24.91 -13.57 -6.05
N ALA A 557 26.22 -13.71 -5.79
CA ALA A 557 26.72 -14.34 -4.58
C ALA A 557 26.19 -13.63 -3.32
N ILE A 558 25.79 -14.40 -2.29
CA ILE A 558 25.29 -13.82 -1.04
C ILE A 558 26.47 -13.25 -0.25
N LEU A 559 26.48 -11.95 -0.05
CA LEU A 559 27.47 -11.21 0.71
C LEU A 559 27.12 -11.09 2.19
N TRP A 560 25.83 -11.05 2.50
CA TRP A 560 25.32 -10.87 3.86
C TRP A 560 23.91 -11.41 3.99
N LEU A 561 23.60 -11.93 5.18
CA LEU A 561 22.31 -12.49 5.53
C LEU A 561 21.95 -12.14 6.98
N PHE A 562 20.74 -11.65 7.18
CA PHE A 562 20.16 -11.45 8.50
C PHE A 562 18.83 -12.21 8.64
N ASN A 563 18.69 -12.99 9.71
CA ASN A 563 17.46 -13.69 10.05
C ASN A 563 16.66 -12.88 11.08
N ALA A 564 15.49 -12.36 10.65
CA ALA A 564 14.61 -11.56 11.49
C ALA A 564 13.58 -12.37 12.31
N ASN A 565 13.56 -13.71 12.20
CA ASN A 565 12.55 -14.55 12.86
C ASN A 565 12.78 -14.68 14.36
N ARG A 566 12.68 -13.60 15.12
CA ARG A 566 12.87 -13.57 16.57
C ARG A 566 12.17 -12.36 17.21
N GLU A 567 12.08 -12.37 18.52
CA GLU A 567 11.73 -11.20 19.32
C GLU A 567 12.93 -10.23 19.38
N PHE A 568 12.62 -8.94 19.50
CA PHE A 568 13.58 -7.85 19.60
C PHE A 568 13.32 -6.99 20.83
N THR A 569 14.38 -6.64 21.54
CA THR A 569 14.34 -5.55 22.49
C THR A 569 14.27 -4.24 21.73
N THR A 570 13.20 -3.49 21.92
CA THR A 570 12.94 -2.25 21.18
C THR A 570 13.29 -1.02 22.01
N VAL A 571 13.74 0.03 21.32
CA VAL A 571 14.08 1.30 21.96
C VAL A 571 12.87 2.03 22.56
N ASN A 572 11.67 1.73 22.06
CA ASN A 572 10.41 2.33 22.55
C ASN A 572 9.62 1.42 23.51
N GLY A 573 10.18 0.30 23.95
CA GLY A 573 9.57 -0.61 24.92
C GLY A 573 8.35 -1.41 24.41
N VAL A 574 7.98 -1.26 23.15
CA VAL A 574 6.91 -2.05 22.53
C VAL A 574 7.40 -3.47 22.28
N LYS A 575 6.68 -4.48 22.77
CA LYS A 575 6.99 -5.88 22.44
C LYS A 575 6.89 -6.09 20.93
N ALA A 576 7.98 -6.54 20.32
CA ALA A 576 8.05 -6.69 18.87
C ALA A 576 8.76 -7.96 18.45
N ASN A 577 8.29 -8.55 17.34
CA ASN A 577 8.93 -9.67 16.67
C ASN A 577 9.08 -9.38 15.18
N GLY A 578 10.15 -9.89 14.62
CA GLY A 578 10.35 -9.93 13.18
C GLY A 578 9.78 -11.22 12.61
N ALA A 579 9.47 -11.17 11.32
CA ALA A 579 8.97 -12.30 10.55
C ALA A 579 9.17 -12.04 9.05
N SER A 580 8.17 -12.34 8.20
CA SER A 580 8.27 -12.16 6.75
C SER A 580 8.61 -10.73 6.37
N MET A 581 9.44 -10.59 5.33
CA MET A 581 9.78 -9.32 4.71
C MET A 581 9.26 -9.35 3.26
N ASP A 582 8.04 -8.88 3.08
CA ASP A 582 7.42 -8.68 1.78
C ASP A 582 6.77 -7.29 1.80
N GLY A 583 6.96 -6.50 0.77
CA GLY A 583 6.49 -5.12 0.73
C GLY A 583 7.55 -4.14 0.25
N PRO A 584 7.57 -2.90 0.76
CA PRO A 584 8.34 -1.81 0.16
C PRO A 584 9.87 -1.88 0.28
N GLY A 585 10.45 -2.87 0.88
CA GLY A 585 11.91 -3.11 0.88
C GLY A 585 12.75 -2.22 1.80
N PRO A 586 14.06 -2.53 1.91
CA PRO A 586 14.99 -1.76 2.73
C PRO A 586 15.35 -0.41 2.12
N ILE A 587 15.86 0.51 2.93
CA ILE A 587 16.50 1.75 2.51
C ILE A 587 17.92 1.84 3.08
N VAL A 588 18.83 2.49 2.34
CA VAL A 588 20.21 2.75 2.76
C VAL A 588 20.51 4.23 2.65
N ALA A 589 20.87 4.88 3.74
CA ALA A 589 21.24 6.29 3.74
C ALA A 589 22.06 6.66 4.99
N GLY A 590 23.08 7.48 4.83
CA GLY A 590 23.87 8.04 5.93
C GLY A 590 24.63 7.00 6.78
N GLY A 591 25.11 5.94 6.16
CA GLY A 591 25.82 4.86 6.85
C GLY A 591 24.90 3.89 7.59
N MET A 592 23.58 4.00 7.37
CA MET A 592 22.56 3.16 8.00
C MET A 592 21.71 2.43 6.96
N LEU A 593 21.26 1.22 7.34
CA LEU A 593 20.26 0.45 6.63
C LEU A 593 19.03 0.29 7.53
N PHE A 594 17.85 0.58 6.99
CA PHE A 594 16.58 0.42 7.69
C PHE A 594 15.66 -0.50 6.93
N VAL A 595 15.00 -1.41 7.64
CA VAL A 595 14.04 -2.34 7.05
C VAL A 595 12.95 -2.70 8.05
N ASN A 596 11.73 -2.79 7.56
CA ASN A 596 10.61 -3.32 8.31
C ASN A 596 10.54 -4.84 8.19
N SER A 597 10.17 -5.52 9.27
CA SER A 597 9.93 -6.96 9.31
C SER A 597 8.59 -7.27 9.97
N GLY A 598 7.78 -8.01 9.24
CA GLY A 598 6.41 -8.39 9.56
C GLY A 598 5.48 -8.13 8.38
N TYR A 599 4.92 -9.20 7.80
CA TYR A 599 3.96 -9.09 6.69
C TYR A 599 2.79 -10.07 6.89
N GLY A 600 2.06 -9.88 7.99
CA GLY A 600 0.85 -10.67 8.26
C GLY A 600 -0.18 -10.50 7.15
N GLY A 601 -0.75 -11.60 6.65
CA GLY A 601 -1.73 -11.61 5.58
C GLY A 601 -1.65 -12.85 4.71
N LEU A 602 -1.97 -12.72 3.43
CA LEU A 602 -2.08 -13.82 2.48
C LEU A 602 -0.75 -14.58 2.29
N VAL A 603 0.36 -13.86 2.18
CA VAL A 603 1.65 -14.43 1.73
C VAL A 603 2.72 -14.49 2.80
N GLY A 604 2.53 -13.90 3.98
CA GLY A 604 3.59 -13.79 4.97
C GLY A 604 3.13 -13.99 6.40
N ARG A 605 4.09 -13.98 7.33
CA ARG A 605 3.87 -14.12 8.77
C ARG A 605 3.88 -12.75 9.45
N PRO A 606 3.05 -12.59 10.51
CA PRO A 606 2.93 -11.33 11.23
C PRO A 606 4.22 -10.97 11.98
N GLY A 607 4.50 -9.68 12.03
CA GLY A 607 5.56 -9.04 12.79
C GLY A 607 5.34 -7.53 12.80
N ASN A 608 6.04 -6.83 13.66
CA ASN A 608 5.78 -5.43 13.95
C ASN A 608 7.06 -4.64 14.30
N VAL A 609 8.14 -4.90 13.62
CA VAL A 609 9.43 -4.30 13.96
C VAL A 609 10.08 -3.55 12.81
N LEU A 610 10.64 -2.39 13.11
CA LEU A 610 11.65 -1.70 12.29
C LEU A 610 13.05 -2.04 12.84
N LEU A 611 13.94 -2.44 11.96
CA LEU A 611 15.32 -2.78 12.26
C LEU A 611 16.26 -1.74 11.63
N ALA A 612 17.23 -1.27 12.40
CA ALA A 612 18.24 -0.31 11.97
C ALA A 612 19.64 -0.93 12.12
N PHE A 613 20.36 -0.98 11.02
CA PHE A 613 21.73 -1.50 10.98
C PHE A 613 22.70 -0.38 10.64
N GLY A 614 23.93 -0.52 11.10
CA GLY A 614 25.03 0.40 10.81
C GLY A 614 26.38 -0.25 11.00
N LEU A 615 27.43 0.42 10.56
CA LEU A 615 28.81 0.06 10.84
C LEU A 615 29.17 0.44 12.28
N ASP A 616 30.20 -0.20 12.83
CA ASP A 616 30.75 0.16 14.16
C ASP A 616 31.46 1.51 14.12
#